data_d22e46f604501c64c6f2bef48a4c77c8
#
_entry.id   d22e46f604501c64c6f2bef48a4c77c8
#
_cell.length_a   1.000
_cell.length_b   1.000
_cell.length_c   1.000
_cell.angle_alpha   90.00
_cell.angle_beta   90.00
_cell.angle_gamma   90.00
#
_symmetry.space_group_name_H-M   'P 1'
#
loop_
_entity.id
_entity.type
_entity.pdbx_description
1 polymer ?
#
loop_
_entity_poly.entity_id
_entity_poly.type
_entity_poly.pdbx_seq_one_letter_code
_entity_poly.pdbx_strand_id
1 'polypeptide(L)'
;MKVFKFGGASVKDAAGVKNILRVLRHTGFKDTLIVVSAMGKTTNALERVVHSFFENKEQFPQDLKKVREDHHRIIEELFESESAVISQKVNALFDGVLTFLDTNNVEEYSLVYDQVVSVGELVSTTIISHYMNNEGMENHWLDARECIKTDAY
;
A
#
# COMPACT_ATOMS: atom_id res chain seq x y z
N MET A 1 -25.67 -2.06 0.91
CA MET A 1 -24.20 -1.95 0.86
C MET A 1 -23.72 -1.11 2.03
N LYS A 2 -22.72 -1.57 2.78
CA LYS A 2 -22.03 -0.81 3.82
C LYS A 2 -20.71 -0.27 3.27
N VAL A 3 -20.21 0.84 3.81
CA VAL A 3 -18.88 1.36 3.48
C VAL A 3 -18.10 1.56 4.78
N PHE A 4 -16.92 0.95 4.87
CA PHE A 4 -15.97 1.19 5.95
C PHE A 4 -14.73 1.87 5.41
N LYS A 5 -14.22 2.87 6.13
CA LYS A 5 -12.95 3.53 5.83
C LYS A 5 -11.99 3.37 7.00
N PHE A 6 -10.82 2.79 6.71
CA PHE A 6 -9.74 2.64 7.68
C PHE A 6 -8.56 3.54 7.29
N GLY A 7 -8.25 4.50 8.16
CA GLY A 7 -7.10 5.40 7.96
C GLY A 7 -5.78 4.75 8.32
N GLY A 8 -4.66 5.37 7.91
CA GLY A 8 -3.31 4.85 8.09
C GLY A 8 -2.96 4.49 9.54
N ALA A 9 -3.45 5.25 10.52
CA ALA A 9 -3.25 4.94 11.94
C ALA A 9 -3.92 3.62 12.37
N SER A 10 -5.05 3.25 11.73
CA SER A 10 -5.77 2.01 12.00
C SER A 10 -5.11 0.78 11.38
N VAL A 11 -4.24 0.97 10.38
CA VAL A 11 -3.56 -0.09 9.62
C VAL A 11 -2.03 0.03 9.71
N LYS A 12 -1.52 0.68 10.73
CA LYS A 12 -0.10 1.03 10.87
C LYS A 12 0.83 -0.18 11.07
N ASP A 13 0.30 -1.32 11.50
CA ASP A 13 1.02 -2.53 11.87
C ASP A 13 0.12 -3.77 11.74
N ALA A 14 0.67 -4.95 11.93
CA ALA A 14 -0.06 -6.22 11.88
C ALA A 14 -1.21 -6.27 12.88
N ALA A 15 -1.06 -5.71 14.07
CA ALA A 15 -2.14 -5.66 15.07
C ALA A 15 -3.31 -4.83 14.58
N GLY A 16 -3.06 -3.69 13.91
CA GLY A 16 -4.08 -2.87 13.27
C GLY A 16 -4.83 -3.64 12.18
N VAL A 17 -4.12 -4.36 11.31
CA VAL A 17 -4.73 -5.20 10.28
C VAL A 17 -5.60 -6.31 10.89
N LYS A 18 -5.10 -7.02 11.89
CA LYS A 18 -5.88 -8.03 12.64
C LYS A 18 -7.14 -7.42 13.29
N ASN A 19 -7.05 -6.17 13.75
CA ASN A 19 -8.20 -5.48 14.32
C ASN A 19 -9.28 -5.12 13.28
N ILE A 20 -8.90 -4.79 12.03
CA ILE A 20 -9.89 -4.62 10.95
C ILE A 20 -10.77 -5.86 10.82
N LEU A 21 -10.18 -7.05 10.74
CA LEU A 21 -10.93 -8.29 10.62
C LEU A 21 -11.88 -8.52 11.81
N ARG A 22 -11.40 -8.18 13.02
CA ARG A 22 -12.25 -8.27 14.22
C ARG A 22 -13.47 -7.36 14.12
N VAL A 23 -13.28 -6.11 13.68
CA VAL A 23 -14.38 -5.15 13.47
C VAL A 23 -15.34 -5.68 12.41
N LEU A 24 -14.85 -6.14 11.27
CA LEU A 24 -15.68 -6.65 10.18
C LEU A 24 -16.44 -7.93 10.56
N ARG A 25 -15.81 -8.85 11.31
CA ARG A 25 -16.52 -10.03 11.86
C ARG A 25 -17.63 -9.64 12.82
N HIS A 26 -17.41 -8.63 13.65
CA HIS A 26 -18.42 -8.16 14.61
C HIS A 26 -19.58 -7.42 13.94
N THR A 27 -19.31 -6.59 12.93
CA THR A 27 -20.31 -5.75 12.26
C THR A 27 -21.00 -6.43 11.08
N GLY A 28 -20.46 -7.57 10.62
CA GLY A 28 -20.83 -8.25 9.38
C GLY A 28 -20.19 -7.57 8.15
N PHE A 29 -19.57 -8.36 7.29
CA PHE A 29 -18.80 -7.90 6.12
C PHE A 29 -19.44 -8.18 4.76
N LYS A 30 -20.62 -8.84 4.72
CA LYS A 30 -21.35 -9.05 3.47
C LYS A 30 -21.81 -7.71 2.88
N ASP A 31 -21.77 -7.60 1.56
CA ASP A 31 -22.16 -6.38 0.82
C ASP A 31 -21.47 -5.11 1.33
N THR A 32 -20.16 -5.22 1.59
CA THR A 32 -19.38 -4.15 2.20
C THR A 32 -18.26 -3.71 1.27
N LEU A 33 -18.15 -2.41 1.04
CA LEU A 33 -16.98 -1.76 0.44
C LEU A 33 -16.03 -1.33 1.56
N ILE A 34 -14.76 -1.73 1.43
CA ILE A 34 -13.72 -1.40 2.40
C ILE A 34 -12.70 -0.49 1.71
N VAL A 35 -12.55 0.72 2.22
CA VAL A 35 -11.59 1.72 1.73
C VAL A 35 -10.47 1.83 2.75
N VAL A 36 -9.23 1.65 2.30
CA VAL A 36 -8.06 1.65 3.20
C VAL A 36 -7.00 2.61 2.68
N SER A 37 -6.40 3.38 3.57
CA SER A 37 -5.28 4.29 3.31
C SER A 37 -3.95 3.54 3.39
N ALA A 38 -2.86 4.20 2.98
CA ALA A 38 -1.50 3.70 3.21
C ALA A 38 -1.24 3.40 4.70
N MET A 39 -0.38 2.43 4.98
CA MET A 39 -0.07 1.99 6.35
C MET A 39 0.75 3.03 7.12
N GLY A 40 0.27 3.41 8.31
CA GLY A 40 1.01 4.25 9.25
C GLY A 40 1.49 5.58 8.65
N LYS A 41 2.81 5.72 8.49
CA LYS A 41 3.48 6.89 7.92
C LYS A 41 4.08 6.63 6.53
N THR A 42 3.57 5.64 5.80
CA THR A 42 4.09 5.26 4.48
C THR A 42 4.04 6.42 3.50
N THR A 43 2.95 7.20 3.46
CA THR A 43 2.83 8.41 2.62
C THR A 43 4.02 9.35 2.84
N ASN A 44 4.32 9.73 4.10
CA ASN A 44 5.46 10.59 4.41
C ASN A 44 6.82 9.94 4.04
N ALA A 45 6.91 8.61 4.10
CA ALA A 45 8.14 7.91 3.71
C ALA A 45 8.32 7.91 2.19
N LEU A 46 7.25 7.73 1.42
CA LEU A 46 7.28 7.83 -0.04
C LEU A 46 7.47 9.26 -0.52
N GLU A 47 6.93 10.27 0.17
CA GLU A 47 7.26 11.69 -0.07
C GLU A 47 8.77 11.95 0.06
N ARG A 48 9.44 11.35 1.05
CA ARG A 48 10.91 11.44 1.15
C ARG A 48 11.62 10.78 -0.02
N VAL A 49 11.12 9.65 -0.53
CA VAL A 49 11.66 9.01 -1.74
C VAL A 49 11.59 9.97 -2.93
N VAL A 50 10.43 10.63 -3.14
CA VAL A 50 10.28 11.64 -4.21
C VAL A 50 11.24 12.79 -4.01
N HIS A 51 11.33 13.33 -2.81
CA HIS A 51 12.26 14.42 -2.49
C HIS A 51 13.72 14.03 -2.78
N SER A 52 14.14 12.84 -2.32
CA SER A 52 15.48 12.33 -2.57
C SER A 52 15.75 12.11 -4.07
N PHE A 53 14.75 11.69 -4.85
CA PHE A 53 14.88 11.53 -6.29
C PHE A 53 15.27 12.85 -7.00
N PHE A 54 14.71 13.98 -6.57
CA PHE A 54 15.02 15.29 -7.15
C PHE A 54 16.30 15.93 -6.60
N GLU A 55 16.61 15.74 -5.32
CA GLU A 55 17.71 16.45 -4.66
C GLU A 55 18.97 15.61 -4.50
N ASN A 56 18.83 14.29 -4.31
CA ASN A 56 19.95 13.37 -4.11
C ASN A 56 19.63 11.98 -4.66
N LYS A 57 19.83 11.81 -5.96
CA LYS A 57 19.51 10.56 -6.67
C LYS A 57 20.20 9.31 -6.12
N GLU A 58 21.29 9.44 -5.40
CA GLU A 58 21.98 8.30 -4.77
C GLU A 58 21.23 7.80 -3.52
N GLN A 59 20.39 8.64 -2.91
CA GLN A 59 19.70 8.36 -1.66
C GLN A 59 18.34 7.66 -1.87
N PHE A 60 17.59 7.99 -2.94
CA PHE A 60 16.22 7.49 -3.09
C PHE A 60 16.09 5.96 -3.10
N PRO A 61 17.03 5.16 -3.65
CA PRO A 61 16.91 3.71 -3.60
C PRO A 61 16.96 3.16 -2.16
N GLN A 62 17.75 3.81 -1.31
CA GLN A 62 17.86 3.47 0.11
C GLN A 62 16.58 3.82 0.87
N ASP A 63 16.00 4.99 0.59
CA ASP A 63 14.74 5.41 1.20
C ASP A 63 13.60 4.47 0.78
N LEU A 64 13.52 4.11 -0.50
CA LEU A 64 12.52 3.16 -1.00
C LEU A 64 12.71 1.76 -0.39
N LYS A 65 13.96 1.30 -0.27
CA LYS A 65 14.29 0.02 0.37
C LYS A 65 13.77 -0.04 1.81
N LYS A 66 13.92 1.05 2.56
CA LYS A 66 13.43 1.14 3.93
C LYS A 66 11.90 1.03 4.02
N VAL A 67 11.18 1.69 3.10
CA VAL A 67 9.72 1.55 3.01
C VAL A 67 9.32 0.11 2.72
N ARG A 68 10.01 -0.56 1.80
CA ARG A 68 9.80 -1.98 1.47
C ARG A 68 10.02 -2.88 2.69
N GLU A 69 11.11 -2.70 3.41
CA GLU A 69 11.46 -3.50 4.60
C GLU A 69 10.41 -3.33 5.72
N ASP A 70 9.88 -2.12 5.91
CA ASP A 70 8.82 -1.87 6.90
C ASP A 70 7.55 -2.67 6.58
N HIS A 71 7.16 -2.76 5.29
CA HIS A 71 6.02 -3.56 4.87
C HIS A 71 6.27 -5.07 4.96
N HIS A 72 7.49 -5.51 4.65
CA HIS A 72 7.86 -6.94 4.81
C HIS A 72 7.75 -7.40 6.25
N ARG A 73 8.15 -6.59 7.23
CA ARG A 73 7.94 -6.92 8.65
C ARG A 73 6.46 -7.11 8.99
N ILE A 74 5.58 -6.25 8.47
CA ILE A 74 4.14 -6.41 8.67
C ILE A 74 3.63 -7.72 8.02
N ILE A 75 4.13 -8.05 6.81
CA ILE A 75 3.77 -9.29 6.12
C ILE A 75 4.22 -10.52 6.94
N GLU A 76 5.45 -10.53 7.44
CA GLU A 76 5.98 -11.62 8.27
C GLU A 76 5.15 -11.83 9.54
N GLU A 77 4.73 -10.75 10.21
CA GLU A 77 3.87 -10.81 11.40
C GLU A 77 2.42 -11.25 11.12
N LEU A 78 1.95 -11.12 9.86
CA LEU A 78 0.60 -11.48 9.46
C LEU A 78 0.50 -12.91 8.95
N PHE A 79 1.47 -13.37 8.15
CA PHE A 79 1.34 -14.58 7.32
C PHE A 79 2.26 -15.72 7.76
N GLU A 80 3.13 -15.52 8.73
CA GLU A 80 4.07 -16.54 9.22
C GLU A 80 4.78 -17.28 8.07
N SER A 81 4.44 -18.56 7.82
CA SER A 81 5.06 -19.40 6.79
C SER A 81 4.52 -19.17 5.37
N GLU A 82 3.42 -18.46 5.20
CA GLU A 82 2.75 -18.24 3.90
C GLU A 82 3.02 -16.85 3.29
N SER A 83 4.06 -16.18 3.75
CA SER A 83 4.41 -14.81 3.33
C SER A 83 4.94 -14.69 1.89
N ALA A 84 5.39 -15.78 1.26
CA ALA A 84 6.11 -15.73 -0.02
C ALA A 84 5.30 -15.11 -1.17
N VAL A 85 4.03 -15.50 -1.34
CA VAL A 85 3.19 -15.02 -2.45
C VAL A 85 2.88 -13.55 -2.30
N ILE A 86 2.52 -13.09 -1.09
CA ILE A 86 2.21 -11.69 -0.84
C ILE A 86 3.48 -10.82 -0.92
N SER A 87 4.61 -11.32 -0.43
CA SER A 87 5.91 -10.66 -0.55
C SER A 87 6.30 -10.42 -2.01
N GLN A 88 6.07 -11.39 -2.89
CA GLN A 88 6.33 -11.23 -4.32
C GLN A 88 5.45 -10.14 -4.94
N LYS A 89 4.16 -10.10 -4.62
CA LYS A 89 3.25 -9.05 -5.12
C LYS A 89 3.67 -7.67 -4.65
N VAL A 90 4.01 -7.53 -3.38
CA VAL A 90 4.45 -6.25 -2.79
C VAL A 90 5.80 -5.82 -3.37
N ASN A 91 6.73 -6.77 -3.58
CA ASN A 91 7.99 -6.47 -4.26
C ASN A 91 7.77 -5.94 -5.67
N ALA A 92 6.87 -6.56 -6.45
CA ALA A 92 6.57 -6.09 -7.80
C ALA A 92 6.06 -4.63 -7.83
N LEU A 93 5.26 -4.20 -6.83
CA LEU A 93 4.82 -2.81 -6.71
C LEU A 93 6.00 -1.86 -6.44
N PHE A 94 6.91 -2.20 -5.54
CA PHE A 94 8.09 -1.40 -5.25
C PHE A 94 9.12 -1.41 -6.38
N ASP A 95 9.29 -2.54 -7.08
CA ASP A 95 10.14 -2.65 -8.25
C ASP A 95 9.60 -1.80 -9.41
N GLY A 96 8.26 -1.68 -9.53
CA GLY A 96 7.63 -0.74 -10.44
C GLY A 96 7.99 0.72 -10.15
N VAL A 97 8.00 1.11 -8.88
CA VAL A 97 8.45 2.46 -8.46
C VAL A 97 9.93 2.67 -8.82
N LEU A 98 10.78 1.70 -8.51
CA LEU A 98 12.21 1.79 -8.82
C LEU A 98 12.44 1.95 -10.32
N THR A 99 11.81 1.08 -11.12
CA THR A 99 11.89 1.14 -12.59
C THR A 99 11.38 2.48 -13.12
N PHE A 100 10.25 2.98 -12.60
CA PHE A 100 9.72 4.28 -13.02
C PHE A 100 10.71 5.40 -12.73
N LEU A 101 11.30 5.45 -11.55
CA LEU A 101 12.26 6.50 -11.16
C LEU A 101 13.59 6.38 -11.93
N ASP A 102 14.07 5.17 -12.19
CA ASP A 102 15.33 4.96 -12.92
C ASP A 102 15.22 5.29 -14.43
N THR A 103 14.05 5.03 -15.02
CA THR A 103 13.85 5.20 -16.47
C THR A 103 13.19 6.51 -16.84
N ASN A 104 12.63 7.22 -15.86
CA ASN A 104 11.85 8.43 -16.09
C ASN A 104 12.75 9.68 -16.16
N ASN A 105 12.61 10.41 -17.27
CA ASN A 105 13.24 11.73 -17.46
C ASN A 105 12.28 12.88 -17.16
N VAL A 106 11.15 12.61 -16.49
CA VAL A 106 10.17 13.63 -16.16
C VAL A 106 10.68 14.47 -14.99
N GLU A 107 10.75 15.78 -15.20
CA GLU A 107 11.15 16.77 -14.21
C GLU A 107 9.96 17.35 -13.44
N GLU A 108 8.73 16.94 -13.78
CA GLU A 108 7.52 17.42 -13.13
C GLU A 108 7.29 16.72 -11.79
N TYR A 109 7.50 17.46 -10.71
CA TYR A 109 7.39 16.95 -9.33
C TYR A 109 6.01 16.33 -9.04
N SER A 110 4.93 16.99 -9.47
CA SER A 110 3.56 16.52 -9.20
C SER A 110 3.28 15.15 -9.83
N LEU A 111 3.73 14.92 -11.07
CA LEU A 111 3.57 13.63 -11.73
C LEU A 111 4.37 12.53 -11.02
N VAL A 112 5.62 12.80 -10.67
CA VAL A 112 6.45 11.84 -9.92
C VAL A 112 5.84 11.55 -8.55
N TYR A 113 5.36 12.57 -7.86
CA TYR A 113 4.69 12.45 -6.57
C TYR A 113 3.48 11.51 -6.66
N ASP A 114 2.58 11.75 -7.60
CA ASP A 114 1.36 10.96 -7.77
C ASP A 114 1.66 9.49 -8.08
N GLN A 115 2.64 9.23 -8.93
CA GLN A 115 3.04 7.87 -9.30
C GLN A 115 3.69 7.11 -8.13
N VAL A 116 4.51 7.77 -7.34
CA VAL A 116 5.24 7.13 -6.23
C VAL A 116 4.38 7.01 -4.99
N VAL A 117 3.71 8.08 -4.57
CA VAL A 117 3.00 8.11 -3.29
C VAL A 117 1.76 7.21 -3.31
N SER A 118 1.05 7.13 -4.44
CA SER A 118 -0.12 6.24 -4.58
C SER A 118 0.18 4.76 -4.36
N VAL A 119 1.45 4.34 -4.50
CA VAL A 119 1.85 2.95 -4.27
C VAL A 119 1.67 2.54 -2.80
N GLY A 120 1.71 3.50 -1.86
CA GLY A 120 1.42 3.23 -0.45
C GLY A 120 0.04 2.61 -0.22
N GLU A 121 -0.98 3.12 -0.89
CA GLU A 121 -2.34 2.57 -0.85
C GLU A 121 -2.45 1.23 -1.57
N LEU A 122 -1.77 1.05 -2.69
CA LEU A 122 -1.75 -0.22 -3.41
C LEU A 122 -1.14 -1.33 -2.57
N VAL A 123 0.01 -1.08 -1.95
CA VAL A 123 0.69 -2.04 -1.06
C VAL A 123 -0.20 -2.38 0.14
N SER A 124 -0.72 -1.36 0.83
CA SER A 124 -1.59 -1.52 1.99
C SER A 124 -2.81 -2.39 1.68
N THR A 125 -3.55 -2.03 0.63
CA THR A 125 -4.78 -2.74 0.25
C THR A 125 -4.50 -4.15 -0.27
N THR A 126 -3.38 -4.38 -0.97
CA THR A 126 -2.94 -5.70 -1.42
C THR A 126 -2.65 -6.62 -0.23
N ILE A 127 -1.91 -6.14 0.78
CA ILE A 127 -1.61 -6.90 2.00
C ILE A 127 -2.90 -7.25 2.73
N ILE A 128 -3.78 -6.27 2.96
CA ILE A 128 -5.00 -6.44 3.74
C ILE A 128 -5.98 -7.38 3.03
N SER A 129 -6.19 -7.21 1.71
CA SER A 129 -7.04 -8.10 0.93
C SER A 129 -6.54 -9.54 0.96
N HIS A 130 -5.23 -9.74 0.83
CA HIS A 130 -4.64 -11.09 0.88
C HIS A 130 -4.79 -11.71 2.28
N TYR A 131 -4.56 -10.94 3.33
CA TYR A 131 -4.74 -11.38 4.71
C TYR A 131 -6.21 -11.73 5.03
N MET A 132 -7.16 -10.91 4.56
CA MET A 132 -8.59 -11.21 4.71
C MET A 132 -8.98 -12.53 4.05
N ASN A 133 -8.51 -12.77 2.82
CA ASN A 133 -8.77 -14.05 2.11
C ASN A 133 -8.13 -15.23 2.87
N ASN A 134 -6.91 -15.09 3.36
CA ASN A 134 -6.24 -16.13 4.16
C ASN A 134 -6.99 -16.48 5.44
N GLU A 135 -7.64 -15.50 6.05
CA GLU A 135 -8.48 -15.62 7.25
C GLU A 135 -9.93 -16.06 6.96
N GLY A 136 -10.23 -16.52 5.73
CA GLY A 136 -11.55 -16.99 5.33
C GLY A 136 -12.59 -15.88 5.14
N MET A 137 -12.15 -14.64 5.01
CA MET A 137 -13.01 -13.50 4.69
C MET A 137 -12.85 -13.16 3.20
N GLU A 138 -13.54 -13.95 2.36
CA GLU A 138 -13.48 -13.79 0.90
C GLU A 138 -13.81 -12.35 0.49
N ASN A 139 -12.93 -11.78 -0.32
CA ASN A 139 -13.07 -10.42 -0.85
C ASN A 139 -12.46 -10.32 -2.24
N HIS A 140 -12.86 -9.26 -2.95
CA HIS A 140 -12.30 -8.89 -4.24
C HIS A 140 -11.55 -7.57 -4.10
N TRP A 141 -10.26 -7.59 -4.41
CA TRP A 141 -9.45 -6.37 -4.43
C TRP A 141 -9.75 -5.56 -5.70
N LEU A 142 -9.92 -4.26 -5.53
CA LEU A 142 -10.24 -3.34 -6.61
C LEU A 142 -9.27 -2.16 -6.59
N ASP A 143 -8.63 -1.89 -7.72
CA ASP A 143 -7.83 -0.68 -7.90
C ASP A 143 -8.75 0.52 -8.15
N ALA A 144 -8.78 1.48 -7.21
CA ALA A 144 -9.62 2.66 -7.32
C ALA A 144 -9.33 3.48 -8.59
N ARG A 145 -8.09 3.42 -9.12
CA ARG A 145 -7.68 4.13 -10.35
C ARG A 145 -8.36 3.58 -11.62
N GLU A 146 -8.83 2.34 -11.57
CA GLU A 146 -9.61 1.74 -12.68
C GLU A 146 -11.08 2.21 -12.65
N CYS A 147 -11.60 2.54 -11.47
CA CYS A 147 -13.00 2.88 -11.24
C CYS A 147 -13.27 4.39 -11.22
N ILE A 148 -12.33 5.17 -10.71
CA ILE A 148 -12.46 6.62 -10.55
C ILE A 148 -11.55 7.28 -11.57
N LYS A 149 -12.15 8.01 -12.49
CA LYS A 149 -11.43 8.82 -13.49
C LYS A 149 -11.56 10.29 -13.11
N THR A 150 -10.44 10.96 -13.02
CA THR A 150 -10.36 12.41 -12.82
C THR A 150 -9.86 13.07 -14.10
N ASP A 151 -10.24 14.29 -14.31
CA ASP A 151 -9.70 15.15 -15.36
C ASP A 151 -8.72 16.18 -14.77
N ALA A 152 -8.10 16.95 -15.63
CA ALA A 152 -7.05 17.91 -15.23
C ALA A 152 -7.62 19.30 -14.82
N TYR A 153 -8.91 19.38 -14.42
CA TYR A 153 -9.55 20.62 -14.00
C TYR A 153 -9.72 20.69 -12.49
#